data_138b21b86be76046528f0fc2e7322d0c
#
_entry.id   138b21b86be76046528f0fc2e7322d0c
#
_cell.length_a   1.000
_cell.length_b   1.000
_cell.length_c   1.000
_cell.angle_alpha   90.00
_cell.angle_beta   90.00
_cell.angle_gamma   90.00
#
_symmetry.space_group_name_H-M   'P 1'
#
loop_
_entity.id
_entity.type
_entity.pdbx_description
1 polymer ?
#
loop_
_entity_poly.entity_id
_entity_poly.type
_entity_poly.pdbx_seq_one_letter_code
_entity_poly.pdbx_strand_id
1 'polypeptide(L)'
;MSVLYKVLGVILALVAIAVLSLALVLSHDSPCGPAPALASNATTTKAIMQRCYGPPETLRLEDIEKPAPKDNEILVKVHAASVNPLDWHYMRGKPYFMRMMAGLGAPDNARTGVDFAGT
;
A
#
# COMPACT_ATOMS: atom_id res chain seq x y z
N MET A 1 -42.96 -24.43 2.75
CA MET A 1 -41.72 -24.03 2.08
C MET A 1 -40.80 -25.21 1.97
N SER A 2 -40.35 -25.56 0.78
CA SER A 2 -39.50 -26.72 0.57
C SER A 2 -38.13 -26.53 1.22
N VAL A 3 -37.46 -27.62 1.61
CA VAL A 3 -36.10 -27.63 2.16
C VAL A 3 -35.16 -26.86 1.26
N LEU A 4 -35.37 -26.92 -0.06
CA LEU A 4 -34.59 -26.22 -1.07
C LEU A 4 -34.55 -24.68 -0.83
N TYR A 5 -35.69 -24.05 -0.54
CA TYR A 5 -35.71 -22.58 -0.28
C TYR A 5 -34.99 -22.20 0.99
N LYS A 6 -35.03 -23.06 2.03
CA LYS A 6 -34.29 -22.83 3.27
C LYS A 6 -32.78 -22.93 3.01
N VAL A 7 -32.34 -23.96 2.28
CA VAL A 7 -30.92 -24.14 1.92
C VAL A 7 -30.43 -22.97 1.07
N LEU A 8 -31.20 -22.57 0.06
CA LEU A 8 -30.84 -21.44 -0.78
C LEU A 8 -30.74 -20.12 0.03
N GLY A 9 -31.66 -19.91 0.97
CA GLY A 9 -31.62 -18.74 1.85
C GLY A 9 -30.37 -18.71 2.74
N VAL A 10 -29.96 -19.86 3.28
CA VAL A 10 -28.72 -19.96 4.08
C VAL A 10 -27.48 -19.67 3.21
N ILE A 11 -27.41 -20.24 2.01
CA ILE A 11 -26.30 -19.99 1.08
C ILE A 11 -26.21 -18.50 0.74
N LEU A 12 -27.32 -17.87 0.39
CA LEU A 12 -27.35 -16.44 0.08
C LEU A 12 -26.92 -15.58 1.27
N ALA A 13 -27.34 -15.91 2.48
CA ALA A 13 -26.92 -15.22 3.70
C ALA A 13 -25.41 -15.35 3.93
N LEU A 14 -24.85 -16.55 3.76
CA LEU A 14 -23.40 -16.77 3.91
C LEU A 14 -22.58 -15.99 2.86
N VAL A 15 -23.04 -15.97 1.60
CA VAL A 15 -22.41 -15.19 0.54
C VAL A 15 -22.47 -13.69 0.86
N ALA A 16 -23.62 -13.19 1.31
CA ALA A 16 -23.76 -11.78 1.69
C ALA A 16 -22.82 -11.41 2.83
N ILE A 17 -22.70 -12.26 3.86
CA ILE A 17 -21.77 -12.04 4.97
C ILE A 17 -20.32 -12.03 4.47
N ALA A 18 -19.95 -12.97 3.60
CA ALA A 18 -18.58 -13.03 3.04
C ALA A 18 -18.25 -11.78 2.22
N VAL A 19 -19.16 -11.33 1.37
CA VAL A 19 -18.98 -10.10 0.58
C VAL A 19 -18.86 -8.86 1.47
N LEU A 20 -19.72 -8.74 2.48
CA LEU A 20 -19.68 -7.64 3.43
C LEU A 20 -18.36 -7.63 4.21
N SER A 21 -17.94 -8.79 4.70
CA SER A 21 -16.67 -8.93 5.43
C SER A 21 -15.47 -8.54 4.57
N LEU A 22 -15.44 -8.99 3.32
CA LEU A 22 -14.41 -8.61 2.36
C LEU A 22 -14.41 -7.10 2.10
N ALA A 23 -15.57 -6.50 1.90
CA ALA A 23 -15.71 -5.05 1.69
C ALA A 23 -15.20 -4.26 2.90
N LEU A 24 -15.50 -4.71 4.11
CA LEU A 24 -15.02 -4.07 5.35
C LEU A 24 -13.50 -4.18 5.48
N VAL A 25 -12.92 -5.34 5.19
CA VAL A 25 -11.45 -5.54 5.23
C VAL A 25 -10.76 -4.65 4.19
N LEU A 26 -11.26 -4.64 2.95
CA LEU A 26 -10.66 -3.83 1.89
C LEU A 26 -10.81 -2.33 2.10
N SER A 27 -11.88 -1.87 2.75
CA SER A 27 -12.12 -0.44 3.02
C SER A 27 -11.48 0.06 4.33
N HIS A 28 -10.95 -0.84 5.15
CA HIS A 28 -10.32 -0.46 6.42
C HIS A 28 -9.01 0.28 6.15
N ASP A 29 -8.85 1.45 6.78
CA ASP A 29 -7.61 2.23 6.77
C ASP A 29 -6.90 2.08 8.12
N SER A 30 -5.68 1.58 8.08
CA SER A 30 -4.83 1.55 9.27
C SER A 30 -4.23 2.94 9.52
N PRO A 31 -4.02 3.33 10.79
CA PRO A 31 -3.32 4.57 11.09
C PRO A 31 -1.90 4.57 10.54
N CYS A 32 -1.39 5.75 10.20
CA CYS A 32 -0.01 5.87 9.73
C CYS A 32 0.97 5.41 10.82
N GLY A 33 1.75 4.40 10.49
CA GLY A 33 2.81 3.93 11.37
C GLY A 33 3.96 4.94 11.51
N PRO A 34 4.74 4.86 12.60
CA PRO A 34 5.93 5.69 12.77
C PRO A 34 7.03 5.30 11.78
N ALA A 35 7.95 6.22 11.52
CA ALA A 35 9.18 5.91 10.81
C ALA A 35 10.01 4.90 11.63
N PRO A 36 10.62 3.88 10.99
CA PRO A 36 11.57 3.00 11.68
C PRO A 36 12.75 3.80 12.22
N ALA A 37 13.26 3.39 13.38
CA ALA A 37 14.50 3.95 13.89
C ALA A 37 15.67 3.56 12.97
N LEU A 38 16.49 4.55 12.60
CA LEU A 38 17.71 4.32 11.84
C LEU A 38 18.84 3.87 12.78
N ALA A 39 19.71 3.01 12.29
CA ALA A 39 20.93 2.68 13.02
C ALA A 39 21.81 3.93 13.13
N SER A 40 22.49 4.10 14.26
CA SER A 40 23.32 5.29 14.55
C SER A 40 24.46 5.53 13.56
N ASN A 41 24.88 4.50 12.84
CA ASN A 41 25.94 4.52 11.82
C ASN A 41 25.43 4.30 10.39
N ALA A 42 24.11 4.32 10.16
CA ALA A 42 23.55 4.09 8.85
C ALA A 42 23.85 5.25 7.89
N THR A 43 24.29 4.92 6.68
CA THR A 43 24.31 5.88 5.58
C THR A 43 22.88 6.13 5.14
N THR A 44 22.42 7.37 5.16
CA THR A 44 21.03 7.72 4.87
C THR A 44 20.85 8.40 3.51
N THR A 45 19.66 8.33 3.00
CA THR A 45 19.18 9.10 1.86
C THR A 45 17.76 9.58 2.13
N LYS A 46 17.32 10.61 1.43
CA LYS A 46 15.94 11.13 1.56
C LYS A 46 15.00 10.42 0.60
N ALA A 47 13.81 10.09 1.08
CA ALA A 47 12.75 9.54 0.26
C ALA A 47 11.38 10.04 0.71
N ILE A 48 10.44 10.10 -0.24
CA ILE A 48 9.03 10.28 0.09
C ILE A 48 8.48 8.93 0.51
N MET A 49 7.92 8.87 1.71
CA MET A 49 7.40 7.65 2.31
C MET A 49 5.89 7.76 2.51
N GLN A 50 5.21 6.66 2.27
CA GLN A 50 3.78 6.49 2.47
C GLN A 50 3.54 5.33 3.44
N ARG A 51 3.11 5.62 4.66
CA ARG A 51 2.93 4.60 5.71
C ARG A 51 1.48 4.24 5.98
N CYS A 52 0.55 4.89 5.31
CA CYS A 52 -0.89 4.65 5.34
C CYS A 52 -1.53 5.12 4.04
N TYR A 53 -2.72 4.63 3.75
CA TYR A 53 -3.52 5.19 2.66
C TYR A 53 -4.15 6.51 3.07
N GLY A 54 -4.24 7.46 2.13
CA GLY A 54 -4.87 8.74 2.44
C GLY A 54 -4.61 9.84 1.41
N PRO A 55 -4.89 11.09 1.80
CA PRO A 55 -4.63 12.25 0.97
C PRO A 55 -3.11 12.58 0.94
N PRO A 56 -2.67 13.54 0.09
CA PRO A 56 -1.25 13.90 -0.06
C PRO A 56 -0.54 14.26 1.25
N GLU A 57 -1.28 14.72 2.25
CA GLU A 57 -0.76 15.07 3.57
C GLU A 57 -0.25 13.87 4.38
N THR A 58 -0.55 12.64 3.92
CA THR A 58 0.00 11.41 4.51
C THR A 58 1.42 11.10 4.04
N LEU A 59 1.86 11.72 2.94
CA LEU A 59 3.23 11.58 2.45
C LEU A 59 4.21 12.33 3.35
N ARG A 60 5.35 11.71 3.64
CA ARG A 60 6.40 12.28 4.48
C ARG A 60 7.75 12.20 3.77
N LEU A 61 8.50 13.30 3.82
CA LEU A 61 9.92 13.27 3.46
C LEU A 61 10.69 12.74 4.67
N GLU A 62 11.29 11.57 4.53
CA GLU A 62 12.00 10.90 5.61
C GLU A 62 13.45 10.60 5.20
N ASP A 63 14.34 10.55 6.19
CA ASP A 63 15.63 9.92 6.02
C ASP A 63 15.45 8.41 6.17
N ILE A 64 15.90 7.68 5.17
CA ILE A 64 15.87 6.22 5.15
C ILE A 64 17.28 5.67 4.98
N GLU A 65 17.52 4.44 5.40
CA GLU A 65 18.77 3.78 5.10
C GLU A 65 18.97 3.68 3.59
N LYS A 66 20.18 4.04 3.12
CA LYS A 66 20.52 3.95 1.70
C LYS A 66 20.44 2.49 1.26
N PRO A 67 19.65 2.16 0.23
CA PRO A 67 19.51 0.79 -0.24
C PRO A 67 20.85 0.20 -0.69
N ALA A 68 21.12 -1.04 -0.31
CA ALA A 68 22.21 -1.84 -0.86
C ALA A 68 21.63 -2.79 -1.93
N PRO A 69 22.11 -2.77 -3.17
CA PRO A 69 21.61 -3.65 -4.21
C PRO A 69 22.06 -5.10 -3.94
N LYS A 70 21.21 -6.07 -4.27
CA LYS A 70 21.55 -7.50 -4.33
C LYS A 70 22.20 -7.84 -5.67
N ASP A 71 22.62 -9.09 -5.83
CA ASP A 71 23.35 -9.56 -7.03
C ASP A 71 22.64 -9.27 -8.37
N ASN A 72 21.29 -9.25 -8.38
CA ASN A 72 20.46 -8.99 -9.58
C ASN A 72 19.79 -7.61 -9.56
N GLU A 73 20.26 -6.69 -8.72
CA GLU A 73 19.71 -5.35 -8.55
C GLU A 73 20.77 -4.30 -8.88
N ILE A 74 20.32 -3.14 -9.31
CA ILE A 74 21.18 -1.97 -9.50
C ILE A 74 20.72 -0.85 -8.55
N LEU A 75 21.66 -0.06 -8.06
CA LEU A 75 21.37 1.15 -7.32
C LEU A 75 21.39 2.34 -8.27
N VAL A 76 20.27 3.02 -8.39
CA VAL A 76 20.14 4.20 -9.26
C VAL A 76 20.12 5.47 -8.41
N LYS A 77 20.98 6.42 -8.74
CA LYS A 77 20.92 7.78 -8.21
C LYS A 77 19.85 8.54 -8.98
N VAL A 78 18.70 8.75 -8.35
CA VAL A 78 17.58 9.45 -8.98
C VAL A 78 17.92 10.93 -9.16
N HIS A 79 17.78 11.44 -10.39
CA HIS A 79 17.95 12.84 -10.75
C HIS A 79 16.62 13.54 -11.02
N ALA A 80 15.62 12.80 -11.49
CA ALA A 80 14.28 13.29 -11.74
C ALA A 80 13.25 12.19 -11.50
N ALA A 81 12.09 12.56 -11.07
CA ALA A 81 10.92 11.70 -10.94
C ALA A 81 9.69 12.43 -11.47
N SER A 82 8.72 11.70 -11.98
CA SER A 82 7.43 12.26 -12.36
C SER A 82 6.32 11.72 -11.46
N VAL A 83 5.19 12.36 -11.51
CA VAL A 83 3.96 11.90 -10.86
C VAL A 83 2.97 11.50 -11.94
N ASN A 84 2.40 10.31 -11.81
CA ASN A 84 1.41 9.81 -12.75
C ASN A 84 0.13 9.32 -12.01
N PRO A 85 -0.94 8.99 -12.75
CA PRO A 85 -2.19 8.54 -12.13
C PRO A 85 -2.01 7.29 -11.23
N LEU A 86 -1.03 6.43 -11.51
CA LEU A 86 -0.78 5.23 -10.71
C LEU A 86 -0.32 5.61 -9.29
N ASP A 87 0.52 6.63 -9.15
CA ASP A 87 0.95 7.14 -7.84
C ASP A 87 -0.22 7.57 -6.98
N TRP A 88 -1.20 8.25 -7.60
CA TRP A 88 -2.43 8.67 -6.91
C TRP A 88 -3.25 7.46 -6.45
N HIS A 89 -3.37 6.42 -7.28
CA HIS A 89 -4.10 5.20 -6.93
C HIS A 89 -3.42 4.47 -5.76
N TYR A 90 -2.10 4.34 -5.78
CA TYR A 90 -1.33 3.77 -4.67
C TYR A 90 -1.48 4.61 -3.40
N MET A 91 -1.34 5.92 -3.50
CA MET A 91 -1.47 6.82 -2.36
C MET A 91 -2.83 6.70 -1.68
N ARG A 92 -3.91 6.65 -2.45
CA ARG A 92 -5.27 6.52 -1.95
C ARG A 92 -5.65 5.09 -1.58
N GLY A 93 -4.94 4.09 -2.08
CA GLY A 93 -5.36 2.69 -1.99
C GLY A 93 -6.71 2.45 -2.66
N LYS A 94 -6.95 3.11 -3.80
CA LYS A 94 -8.22 3.05 -4.53
C LYS A 94 -7.99 2.84 -6.03
N PRO A 95 -8.83 2.06 -6.71
CA PRO A 95 -9.99 1.33 -6.18
C PRO A 95 -9.56 0.24 -5.18
N TYR A 96 -10.42 -0.09 -4.24
CA TYR A 96 -10.10 -0.95 -3.08
C TYR A 96 -9.53 -2.33 -3.42
N PHE A 97 -9.85 -2.91 -4.57
CA PHE A 97 -9.27 -4.19 -4.97
C PHE A 97 -7.74 -4.14 -5.15
N MET A 98 -7.16 -2.97 -5.43
CA MET A 98 -5.71 -2.81 -5.52
C MET A 98 -5.01 -3.13 -4.21
N ARG A 99 -5.69 -2.98 -3.08
CA ARG A 99 -5.14 -3.29 -1.75
C ARG A 99 -4.85 -4.78 -1.55
N MET A 100 -5.48 -5.64 -2.33
CA MET A 100 -5.13 -7.07 -2.33
C MET A 100 -3.71 -7.35 -2.83
N MET A 101 -3.13 -6.40 -3.60
CA MET A 101 -1.77 -6.48 -4.14
C MET A 101 -0.81 -5.50 -3.48
N ALA A 102 -1.32 -4.37 -2.99
CA ALA A 102 -0.51 -3.28 -2.47
C ALA A 102 -0.44 -3.23 -0.93
N GLY A 103 -1.28 -4.01 -0.24
CA GLY A 103 -1.37 -4.11 1.21
C GLY A 103 -2.76 -3.79 1.76
N LEU A 104 -3.21 -4.58 2.71
CA LEU A 104 -4.50 -4.40 3.38
C LEU A 104 -4.36 -3.39 4.53
N GLY A 105 -5.20 -2.36 4.53
CA GLY A 105 -5.19 -1.32 5.55
C GLY A 105 -4.09 -0.27 5.41
N ALA A 106 -2.90 -0.66 5.01
CA ALA A 106 -1.76 0.20 4.72
C ALA A 106 -0.90 -0.41 3.60
N PRO A 107 -0.10 0.37 2.87
CA PRO A 107 0.78 -0.18 1.84
C PRO A 107 1.88 -1.06 2.45
N ASP A 108 2.11 -2.24 1.85
CA ASP A 108 3.19 -3.15 2.22
C ASP A 108 4.57 -2.54 1.91
N ASN A 109 4.64 -1.75 0.84
CA ASN A 109 5.82 -0.97 0.50
C ASN A 109 5.54 0.52 0.73
N ALA A 110 6.19 1.08 1.72
CA ALA A 110 6.03 2.48 2.07
C ALA A 110 6.74 3.46 1.11
N ARG A 111 7.53 2.97 0.15
CA ARG A 111 8.18 3.82 -0.86
C ARG A 111 7.20 4.13 -1.98
N THR A 112 7.18 5.40 -2.41
CA THR A 112 6.32 5.88 -3.49
C THR A 112 7.15 6.26 -4.71
N GLY A 113 6.46 6.42 -5.85
CA GLY A 113 7.05 6.79 -7.12
C GLY A 113 7.34 5.57 -7.99
N VAL A 114 6.88 5.62 -9.23
CA VAL A 114 7.06 4.54 -10.22
C VAL A 114 7.87 4.98 -11.42
N ASP A 115 7.92 6.28 -11.69
CA ASP A 115 8.66 6.87 -12.81
C ASP A 115 9.85 7.68 -12.31
N PHE A 116 11.03 7.33 -12.76
CA PHE A 116 12.26 8.04 -12.42
C PHE A 116 13.28 7.97 -13.54
N ALA A 117 14.21 8.91 -13.53
CA ALA A 117 15.41 8.90 -14.36
C ALA A 117 16.63 9.18 -13.47
N GLY A 118 17.73 8.49 -13.77
CA GLY A 118 18.94 8.60 -12.96
C GLY A 118 20.13 7.84 -13.55
N THR A 119 21.21 7.80 -12.81
CA THR A 119 22.47 7.13 -13.16
C THR A 119 22.87 6.14 -12.07
#